data_0937737ef456a08e6ad53b0f01de8118
#
_entry.id   0937737ef456a08e6ad53b0f01de8118
#
_cell.length_a   1.000
_cell.length_b   1.000
_cell.length_c   1.000
_cell.angle_alpha   90.00
_cell.angle_beta   90.00
_cell.angle_gamma   90.00
#
_symmetry.space_group_name_H-M   'P 1'
#
loop_
_entity.id
_entity.type
_entity.pdbx_description
1 polymer ?
#
loop_
_entity_poly.entity_id
_entity_poly.type
_entity_poly.pdbx_seq_one_letter_code
_entity_poly.pdbx_strand_id
1 'polypeptide(L)'
;MSDLLDEIYRLSSITRVVTVAIGLPIFICGIVGNLINILGFTYLPQFNKLPSSIFLLFSFLASETALLVILLPQLVFRLSGTDPLVNNLILCKLRWFIGPLSATVALHCICLASINQYLITSRIIRRHHWIIRRRAIFISSFVVLFWIGPLS
;
A
#
# COMPACT_ATOMS: atom_id res chain seq x y z
N MET A 1 23.57 32.10 -15.68
CA MET A 1 23.05 31.76 -14.31
C MET A 1 21.55 32.01 -14.26
N SER A 2 21.03 33.06 -14.94
CA SER A 2 19.58 33.31 -15.11
C SER A 2 18.87 32.19 -15.84
N ASP A 3 19.40 31.70 -16.94
CA ASP A 3 18.77 30.66 -17.78
C ASP A 3 18.61 29.33 -17.05
N LEU A 4 19.58 29.00 -16.22
CA LEU A 4 19.55 27.78 -15.42
C LEU A 4 18.47 27.86 -14.31
N LEU A 5 18.27 29.03 -13.72
CA LEU A 5 17.20 29.25 -12.72
C LEU A 5 15.83 29.20 -13.37
N ASP A 6 15.66 29.74 -14.56
CA ASP A 6 14.39 29.69 -15.30
C ASP A 6 14.03 28.26 -15.71
N GLU A 7 15.02 27.47 -16.10
CA GLU A 7 14.84 26.06 -16.45
C GLU A 7 14.43 25.20 -15.24
N ILE A 8 15.06 25.42 -14.07
CA ILE A 8 14.71 24.78 -12.81
C ILE A 8 13.27 25.14 -12.39
N TYR A 9 12.90 26.41 -12.53
CA TYR A 9 11.54 26.88 -12.18
C TYR A 9 10.49 26.23 -13.08
N ARG A 10 10.76 26.13 -14.36
CA ARG A 10 9.90 25.52 -15.37
C ARG A 10 9.72 24.02 -15.13
N LEU A 11 10.80 23.30 -14.85
CA LEU A 11 10.77 21.88 -14.51
C LEU A 11 9.99 21.62 -13.21
N SER A 12 10.20 22.45 -12.20
CA SER A 12 9.47 22.37 -10.92
C SER A 12 7.96 22.59 -11.12
N SER A 13 7.58 23.56 -11.95
CA SER A 13 6.17 23.83 -12.26
C SER A 13 5.52 22.68 -13.02
N ILE A 14 6.19 22.13 -14.04
CA ILE A 14 5.68 20.98 -14.79
C ILE A 14 5.52 19.77 -13.87
N THR A 15 6.52 19.47 -13.05
CA THR A 15 6.47 18.36 -12.09
C THR A 15 5.32 18.53 -11.11
N ARG A 16 5.06 19.75 -10.64
CA ARG A 16 3.93 20.06 -9.77
C ARG A 16 2.61 19.74 -10.43
N VAL A 17 2.39 20.25 -11.64
CA VAL A 17 1.14 20.04 -12.40
C VAL A 17 0.92 18.56 -12.68
N VAL A 18 1.93 17.84 -13.16
CA VAL A 18 1.84 16.40 -13.47
C VAL A 18 1.56 15.60 -12.21
N THR A 19 2.26 15.89 -11.10
CA THR A 19 2.04 15.16 -9.83
C THR A 19 0.62 15.36 -9.30
N VAL A 20 0.08 16.57 -9.39
CA VAL A 20 -1.29 16.84 -8.92
C VAL A 20 -2.32 16.24 -9.88
N ALA A 21 -2.15 16.42 -11.20
CA ALA A 21 -3.09 15.94 -12.20
C ALA A 21 -3.23 14.42 -12.23
N ILE A 22 -2.14 13.69 -12.00
CA ILE A 22 -2.14 12.22 -11.97
C ILE A 22 -2.35 11.70 -10.54
N GLY A 23 -1.69 12.30 -9.56
CA GLY A 23 -1.71 11.83 -8.18
C GLY A 23 -3.07 11.99 -7.51
N LEU A 24 -3.80 13.07 -7.79
CA LEU A 24 -5.11 13.31 -7.18
C LEU A 24 -6.17 12.27 -7.61
N PRO A 25 -6.35 11.96 -8.91
CA PRO A 25 -7.25 10.88 -9.31
C PRO A 25 -6.84 9.51 -8.76
N ILE A 26 -5.55 9.18 -8.76
CA ILE A 26 -5.05 7.92 -8.19
C ILE A 26 -5.37 7.85 -6.70
N PHE A 27 -5.18 8.94 -5.97
CA PHE A 27 -5.47 9.01 -4.54
C PHE A 27 -6.97 8.79 -4.25
N ILE A 28 -7.85 9.51 -4.95
CA ILE A 28 -9.30 9.39 -4.76
C ILE A 28 -9.77 7.98 -5.14
N CYS A 29 -9.41 7.50 -6.33
CA CYS A 29 -9.80 6.15 -6.78
C CYS A 29 -9.22 5.05 -5.89
N GLY A 30 -7.99 5.23 -5.39
CA GLY A 30 -7.34 4.30 -4.48
C GLY A 30 -8.07 4.21 -3.15
N ILE A 31 -8.37 5.32 -2.49
CA ILE A 31 -9.12 5.35 -1.22
C ILE A 31 -10.50 4.74 -1.41
N VAL A 32 -11.27 5.21 -2.39
CA VAL A 32 -12.64 4.72 -2.64
C VAL A 32 -12.62 3.22 -2.98
N GLY A 33 -11.71 2.79 -3.84
CA GLY A 33 -11.58 1.39 -4.23
C GLY A 33 -11.18 0.48 -3.06
N ASN A 34 -10.19 0.88 -2.26
CA ASN A 34 -9.79 0.12 -1.08
C ASN A 34 -10.93 0.06 -0.05
N LEU A 35 -11.63 1.17 0.18
CA LEU A 35 -12.72 1.23 1.15
C LEU A 35 -13.89 0.31 0.72
N ILE A 36 -14.28 0.34 -0.56
CA ILE A 36 -15.31 -0.57 -1.10
C ILE A 36 -14.89 -2.02 -0.94
N ASN A 37 -13.62 -2.34 -1.22
CA ASN A 37 -13.10 -3.69 -1.06
C ASN A 37 -13.10 -4.13 0.41
N ILE A 38 -12.64 -3.27 1.33
CA ILE A 38 -12.65 -3.56 2.78
C ILE A 38 -14.08 -3.82 3.26
N LEU A 39 -15.03 -2.96 2.88
CA LEU A 39 -16.44 -3.13 3.24
C LEU A 39 -17.02 -4.42 2.64
N GLY A 40 -16.76 -4.67 1.34
CA GLY A 40 -17.22 -5.88 0.66
C GLY A 40 -16.72 -7.17 1.34
N PHE A 41 -15.42 -7.23 1.67
CA PHE A 41 -14.84 -8.41 2.33
C PHE A 41 -15.25 -8.55 3.80
N THR A 42 -15.65 -7.45 4.46
CA THR A 42 -16.07 -7.48 5.87
C THR A 42 -17.54 -7.83 6.02
N TYR A 43 -18.40 -7.25 5.17
CA TYR A 43 -19.86 -7.40 5.34
C TYR A 43 -20.48 -8.56 4.56
N LEU A 44 -19.85 -9.04 3.48
CA LEU A 44 -20.40 -10.16 2.71
C LEU A 44 -19.98 -11.51 3.31
N PRO A 45 -20.92 -12.30 3.87
CA PRO A 45 -20.61 -13.55 4.57
C PRO A 45 -20.01 -14.63 3.65
N GLN A 46 -20.19 -14.50 2.36
CA GLN A 46 -19.62 -15.41 1.36
C GLN A 46 -18.09 -15.31 1.32
N PHE A 47 -17.53 -14.13 1.50
CA PHE A 47 -16.08 -13.89 1.46
C PHE A 47 -15.40 -14.20 2.79
N ASN A 48 -16.10 -14.06 3.93
CA ASN A 48 -15.53 -14.35 5.26
C ASN A 48 -15.14 -15.82 5.45
N LYS A 49 -15.70 -16.72 4.66
CA LYS A 49 -15.40 -18.17 4.73
C LYS A 49 -14.15 -18.56 3.94
N LEU A 50 -13.66 -17.69 3.07
CA LEU A 50 -12.50 -17.96 2.22
C LEU A 50 -11.21 -17.49 2.92
N PRO A 51 -10.20 -18.37 3.12
CA PRO A 51 -8.94 -17.97 3.75
C PRO A 51 -8.17 -16.91 2.93
N SER A 52 -8.36 -16.83 1.61
CA SER A 52 -7.79 -15.81 0.76
C SER A 52 -8.33 -14.40 1.05
N SER A 53 -9.56 -14.28 1.56
CA SER A 53 -10.17 -12.99 1.88
C SER A 53 -9.42 -12.25 2.98
N ILE A 54 -8.84 -12.96 3.93
CA ILE A 54 -8.04 -12.35 5.00
C ILE A 54 -6.79 -11.68 4.42
N PHE A 55 -6.10 -12.34 3.48
CA PHE A 55 -4.93 -11.74 2.84
C PHE A 55 -5.29 -10.52 2.00
N LEU A 56 -6.40 -10.58 1.27
CA LEU A 56 -6.89 -9.46 0.50
C LEU A 56 -7.27 -8.28 1.41
N LEU A 57 -7.94 -8.53 2.53
CA LEU A 57 -8.27 -7.51 3.51
C LEU A 57 -7.02 -6.81 4.06
N PHE A 58 -6.00 -7.58 4.46
CA PHE A 58 -4.72 -7.02 4.90
C PHE A 58 -4.00 -6.25 3.79
N SER A 59 -4.08 -6.71 2.55
CA SER A 59 -3.53 -6.00 1.39
C SER A 59 -4.18 -4.64 1.20
N PHE A 60 -5.52 -4.56 1.29
CA PHE A 60 -6.24 -3.30 1.13
C PHE A 60 -5.95 -2.33 2.28
N LEU A 61 -5.87 -2.81 3.53
CA LEU A 61 -5.48 -1.99 4.68
C LEU A 61 -4.04 -1.46 4.54
N ALA A 62 -3.12 -2.29 4.10
CA ALA A 62 -1.74 -1.88 3.87
C ALA A 62 -1.63 -0.89 2.70
N SER A 63 -2.39 -1.11 1.62
CA SER A 63 -2.47 -0.18 0.48
C SER A 63 -3.03 1.18 0.89
N GLU A 64 -4.09 1.20 1.71
CA GLU A 64 -4.66 2.43 2.26
C GLU A 64 -3.63 3.20 3.10
N THR A 65 -2.89 2.49 3.96
CA THR A 65 -1.82 3.08 4.76
C THR A 65 -0.73 3.69 3.87
N ALA A 66 -0.34 3.02 2.79
CA ALA A 66 0.63 3.54 1.82
C ALA A 66 0.13 4.82 1.14
N LEU A 67 -1.13 4.86 0.71
CA LEU A 67 -1.73 6.05 0.10
C LEU A 67 -1.74 7.24 1.06
N LEU A 68 -2.14 7.03 2.32
CA LEU A 68 -2.22 8.09 3.32
C LEU A 68 -0.82 8.58 3.75
N VAL A 69 0.16 7.68 3.88
CA VAL A 69 1.49 8.06 4.38
C VAL A 69 2.40 8.59 3.28
N ILE A 70 2.27 8.11 2.05
CA ILE A 70 3.15 8.53 0.93
C ILE A 70 2.48 9.62 0.09
N LEU A 71 1.28 9.33 -0.44
CA LEU A 71 0.69 10.14 -1.50
C LEU A 71 0.02 11.40 -0.95
N LEU A 72 -0.68 11.30 0.19
CA LEU A 72 -1.34 12.45 0.79
C LEU A 72 -0.38 13.59 1.15
N PRO A 73 0.74 13.37 1.86
CA PRO A 73 1.69 14.46 2.16
C PRO A 73 2.34 15.04 0.91
N GLN A 74 2.57 14.22 -0.13
CA GLN A 74 3.09 14.73 -1.41
C GLN A 74 2.09 15.66 -2.10
N LEU A 75 0.81 15.29 -2.12
CA LEU A 75 -0.24 16.13 -2.70
C LEU A 75 -0.39 17.44 -1.91
N VAL A 76 -0.41 17.36 -0.59
CA VAL A 76 -0.48 18.55 0.28
C VAL A 76 0.70 19.48 0.01
N PHE A 77 1.92 18.96 -0.03
CA PHE A 77 3.11 19.76 -0.37
C PHE A 77 3.00 20.44 -1.74
N ARG A 78 2.56 19.70 -2.74
CA ARG A 78 2.43 20.25 -4.11
C ARG A 78 1.31 21.28 -4.23
N LEU A 79 0.26 21.18 -3.43
CA LEU A 79 -0.86 22.11 -3.42
C LEU A 79 -0.59 23.36 -2.57
N SER A 80 -0.09 23.19 -1.35
CA SER A 80 0.12 24.29 -0.40
C SER A 80 1.46 25.00 -0.55
N GLY A 81 2.44 24.36 -1.20
CA GLY A 81 3.80 24.88 -1.29
C GLY A 81 4.61 24.78 0.00
N THR A 82 3.99 24.37 1.11
CA THR A 82 4.63 24.15 2.41
C THR A 82 4.75 22.66 2.66
N ASP A 83 5.96 22.17 2.93
CA ASP A 83 6.17 20.77 3.26
C ASP A 83 5.87 20.54 4.75
N PRO A 84 4.77 19.85 5.10
CA PRO A 84 4.44 19.59 6.50
C PRO A 84 5.45 18.66 7.19
N LEU A 85 6.32 18.02 6.41
CA LEU A 85 7.31 17.06 6.91
C LEU A 85 8.65 17.71 7.26
N VAL A 86 8.95 18.90 6.73
CA VAL A 86 10.20 19.62 7.00
C VAL A 86 10.32 20.00 8.47
N ASN A 87 9.20 20.31 9.12
CA ASN A 87 9.18 20.74 10.51
C ASN A 87 9.18 19.57 11.51
N ASN A 88 9.07 18.33 11.06
CA ASN A 88 8.95 17.19 11.96
C ASN A 88 9.79 15.99 11.50
N LEU A 89 11.00 15.89 12.06
CA LEU A 89 11.98 14.84 11.73
C LEU A 89 11.41 13.42 11.93
N ILE A 90 10.54 13.26 12.93
CA ILE A 90 9.90 11.96 13.24
C ILE A 90 8.94 11.56 12.13
N LEU A 91 8.10 12.50 11.66
CA LEU A 91 7.17 12.25 10.55
C LEU A 91 7.90 11.93 9.24
N CYS A 92 9.01 12.61 8.99
CA CYS A 92 9.84 12.35 7.82
C CYS A 92 10.42 10.92 7.86
N LYS A 93 11.03 10.51 8.97
CA LYS A 93 11.55 9.15 9.14
C LYS A 93 10.45 8.09 9.05
N LEU A 94 9.32 8.34 9.71
CA LEU A 94 8.17 7.43 9.73
C LEU A 94 7.63 7.20 8.32
N ARG A 95 7.54 8.24 7.51
CA ARG A 95 7.11 8.14 6.10
C ARG A 95 8.03 7.24 5.28
N TRP A 96 9.34 7.45 5.38
CA TRP A 96 10.33 6.66 4.65
C TRP A 96 10.35 5.19 5.08
N PHE A 97 9.91 4.90 6.30
CA PHE A 97 9.83 3.54 6.82
C PHE A 97 8.47 2.88 6.51
N ILE A 98 7.37 3.50 6.94
CA ILE A 98 6.02 2.91 6.84
C ILE A 98 5.55 2.84 5.39
N GLY A 99 5.88 3.83 4.56
CA GLY A 99 5.43 3.88 3.18
C GLY A 99 5.87 2.65 2.36
N PRO A 100 7.18 2.42 2.17
CA PRO A 100 7.67 1.26 1.44
C PRO A 100 7.28 -0.07 2.10
N LEU A 101 7.27 -0.13 3.44
CA LEU A 101 6.86 -1.33 4.18
C LEU A 101 5.40 -1.69 3.86
N SER A 102 4.48 -0.74 3.95
CA SER A 102 3.07 -1.00 3.67
C SER A 102 2.83 -1.39 2.21
N ALA A 103 3.49 -0.75 1.25
CA ALA A 103 3.42 -1.12 -0.16
C ALA A 103 3.93 -2.55 -0.40
N THR A 104 5.05 -2.91 0.22
CA THR A 104 5.62 -4.27 0.11
C THR A 104 4.69 -5.31 0.73
N VAL A 105 4.14 -5.05 1.90
CA VAL A 105 3.16 -5.93 2.57
C VAL A 105 1.92 -6.12 1.70
N ALA A 106 1.40 -5.05 1.10
CA ALA A 106 0.24 -5.13 0.20
C ALA A 106 0.51 -6.08 -0.97
N LEU A 107 1.65 -5.93 -1.66
CA LEU A 107 2.04 -6.80 -2.77
C LEU A 107 2.19 -8.27 -2.34
N HIS A 108 2.86 -8.53 -1.23
CA HIS A 108 3.02 -9.89 -0.71
C HIS A 108 1.68 -10.54 -0.37
N CYS A 109 0.77 -9.80 0.25
CA CYS A 109 -0.56 -10.30 0.57
C CYS A 109 -1.37 -10.65 -0.68
N ILE A 110 -1.26 -9.85 -1.77
CA ILE A 110 -1.91 -10.16 -3.05
C ILE A 110 -1.33 -11.44 -3.65
N CYS A 111 0.00 -11.59 -3.67
CA CYS A 111 0.65 -12.81 -4.14
C CYS A 111 0.21 -14.05 -3.35
N LEU A 112 0.17 -13.94 -2.03
CA LEU A 112 -0.28 -15.04 -1.17
C LEU A 112 -1.76 -15.37 -1.39
N ALA A 113 -2.62 -14.38 -1.58
CA ALA A 113 -4.02 -14.58 -1.91
C ALA A 113 -4.18 -15.33 -3.25
N SER A 114 -3.40 -14.94 -4.27
CA SER A 114 -3.42 -15.58 -5.58
C SER A 114 -2.94 -17.03 -5.52
N ILE A 115 -1.85 -17.31 -4.82
CA ILE A 115 -1.35 -18.66 -4.60
C ILE A 115 -2.40 -19.50 -3.85
N ASN A 116 -3.01 -18.94 -2.82
CA ASN A 116 -4.04 -19.64 -2.05
C ASN A 116 -5.27 -19.98 -2.90
N GLN A 117 -5.71 -19.06 -3.77
CA GLN A 117 -6.80 -19.31 -4.72
C GLN A 117 -6.45 -20.42 -5.70
N TYR A 118 -5.23 -20.39 -6.26
CA TYR A 118 -4.75 -21.44 -7.14
C TYR A 118 -4.75 -22.83 -6.46
N LEU A 119 -4.27 -22.89 -5.23
CA LEU A 119 -4.21 -24.12 -4.44
C LEU A 119 -5.61 -24.68 -4.11
N ILE A 120 -6.59 -23.81 -3.86
CA ILE A 120 -7.98 -24.22 -3.60
C ILE A 120 -8.65 -24.76 -4.87
N THR A 121 -8.35 -24.18 -6.01
CA THR A 121 -8.91 -24.59 -7.31
C THR A 121 -8.28 -25.89 -7.80
N SER A 122 -7.01 -26.14 -7.45
CA SER A 122 -6.33 -27.41 -7.77
C SER A 122 -6.90 -28.57 -6.97
N ARG A 123 -7.47 -29.58 -7.67
CA ARG A 123 -8.13 -30.78 -7.09
C ARG A 123 -7.26 -31.58 -6.11
N ILE A 124 -5.95 -31.41 -6.15
CA ILE A 124 -4.97 -32.22 -5.42
C ILE A 124 -4.93 -31.88 -3.93
N ILE A 125 -5.34 -30.67 -3.52
CA ILE A 125 -5.05 -30.16 -2.18
C ILE A 125 -6.32 -29.92 -1.32
N ARG A 126 -7.47 -30.41 -1.74
CA ARG A 126 -8.74 -30.26 -1.01
C ARG A 126 -8.70 -30.73 0.49
N ARG A 127 -7.71 -31.54 0.83
CA ARG A 127 -7.55 -32.13 2.18
C ARG A 127 -6.69 -31.31 3.16
N HIS A 128 -5.99 -30.25 2.70
CA HIS A 128 -5.00 -29.51 3.50
C HIS A 128 -5.37 -28.07 3.85
N HIS A 129 -6.63 -27.71 3.79
CA HIS A 129 -7.14 -26.35 4.01
C HIS A 129 -6.67 -25.70 5.32
N TRP A 130 -6.48 -26.50 6.38
CA TRP A 130 -6.06 -26.00 7.71
C TRP A 130 -4.56 -25.70 7.79
N ILE A 131 -3.75 -26.48 7.11
CA ILE A 131 -2.29 -26.34 7.15
C ILE A 131 -1.86 -25.10 6.36
N ILE A 132 -2.54 -24.77 5.28
CA ILE A 132 -2.23 -23.64 4.41
C ILE A 132 -2.50 -22.31 5.14
N ARG A 133 -3.59 -22.19 5.89
CA ARG A 133 -3.94 -20.96 6.62
C ARG A 133 -2.89 -20.59 7.68
N ARG A 134 -2.43 -21.53 8.49
CA ARG A 134 -1.39 -21.30 9.50
C ARG A 134 -0.05 -20.94 8.88
N ARG A 135 0.36 -21.67 7.83
CA ARG A 135 1.62 -21.40 7.12
C ARG A 135 1.60 -20.03 6.43
N ALA A 136 0.49 -19.65 5.84
CA ALA A 136 0.35 -18.37 5.17
C ALA A 136 0.46 -17.19 6.16
N ILE A 137 -0.18 -17.27 7.32
CA ILE A 137 -0.02 -16.25 8.39
C ILE A 137 1.43 -16.21 8.88
N PHE A 138 2.08 -17.37 9.04
CA PHE A 138 3.47 -17.43 9.49
C PHE A 138 4.44 -16.82 8.47
N ILE A 139 4.23 -17.08 7.17
CA ILE A 139 5.03 -16.51 6.09
C ILE A 139 4.82 -14.98 5.99
N SER A 140 3.59 -14.49 6.11
CA SER A 140 3.30 -13.06 6.12
C SER A 140 3.97 -12.36 7.30
N SER A 141 3.88 -12.95 8.49
CA SER A 141 4.54 -12.41 9.70
C SER A 141 6.06 -12.43 9.56
N PHE A 142 6.63 -13.48 8.98
CA PHE A 142 8.06 -13.59 8.74
C PHE A 142 8.56 -12.54 7.73
N VAL A 143 7.81 -12.29 6.66
CA VAL A 143 8.13 -11.24 5.68
C VAL A 143 8.13 -9.87 6.33
N VAL A 144 7.11 -9.56 7.13
CA VAL A 144 7.04 -8.28 7.87
C VAL A 144 8.22 -8.14 8.83
N LEU A 145 8.55 -9.19 9.60
CA LEU A 145 9.69 -9.19 10.51
C LEU A 145 11.03 -9.08 9.79
N PHE A 146 11.17 -9.74 8.63
CA PHE A 146 12.38 -9.68 7.82
C PHE A 146 12.67 -8.26 7.31
N TRP A 147 11.62 -7.49 6.97
CA TRP A 147 11.77 -6.10 6.54
C TRP A 147 11.98 -5.11 7.69
N ILE A 148 11.59 -5.48 8.91
CA ILE A 148 11.84 -4.67 10.11
C ILE A 148 13.30 -4.85 10.61
N GLY A 149 13.86 -6.07 10.46
CA GLY A 149 15.19 -6.41 10.98
C GLY A 149 16.39 -5.62 10.42
N PRO A 150 16.48 -5.30 9.11
CA PRO A 150 17.61 -4.53 8.58
C PRO A 150 17.56 -3.02 8.86
N LEU A 151 16.50 -2.53 9.50
CA LEU A 151 16.23 -1.11 9.71
C LEU A 151 16.40 -0.69 11.20
N SER A 152 16.72 -1.63 12.08
CA SER A 152 17.13 -1.37 13.46
C SER A 152 18.64 -1.25 13.56
#